data_3a63c4ab96a48aa743f69cda5b555b40
#
_entry.id   3a63c4ab96a48aa743f69cda5b555b40
#
_cell.length_a   1.000
_cell.length_b   1.000
_cell.length_c   1.000
_cell.angle_alpha   90.00
_cell.angle_beta   90.00
_cell.angle_gamma   90.00
#
_symmetry.space_group_name_H-M   'P 1'
#
loop_
_entity.id
_entity.type
_entity.pdbx_description
1 polymer ?
#
loop_
_entity_poly.entity_id
_entity_poly.type
_entity_poly.pdbx_seq_one_letter_code
_entity_poly.pdbx_strand_id
1 'polypeptide(L)'
;GWMDVAASFQFMVDAMARERFIIAPDWRGFGLTASGGADCFWWPDYLADLDALLDHYVADQTIDLVGHSMGGNVAMLYAGVRPARIRHLINLEGFGMPATRPSQAPGRLTHWLDELQKSRLGATRLKPYPSLDAVADRLTKNNPRLTRDKALWLAGHWAVEHRPGEWTILGEPAHKIVNAQLYNVDEVLAVHRQISAPTLMVEASHNEIAKWWQDQLTLTEHHERLKVVTQLERVTLPDCGHMLHHDQPQALAELIENFLAPT
;
A
#
# COMPACT_ATOMS: atom_id res chain seq x y z
N GLY A 1 1.00 -1.34 -2.53
CA GLY A 1 -0.18 -1.87 -1.80
C GLY A 1 0.13 -3.18 -1.10
N TRP A 2 -0.85 -3.72 -0.36
CA TRP A 2 -0.73 -5.06 0.22
C TRP A 2 -0.76 -6.13 -0.87
N MET A 3 0.17 -7.09 -0.82
CA MET A 3 0.33 -8.15 -1.84
C MET A 3 0.51 -7.59 -3.26
N ASP A 4 1.24 -6.48 -3.39
CA ASP A 4 1.53 -5.81 -4.65
C ASP A 4 3.05 -5.64 -4.85
N VAL A 5 3.47 -5.26 -6.03
CA VAL A 5 4.86 -5.12 -6.43
C VAL A 5 5.17 -3.71 -6.93
N ALA A 6 6.42 -3.31 -6.91
CA ALA A 6 6.89 -1.99 -7.36
C ALA A 6 6.49 -1.69 -8.81
N ALA A 7 6.50 -2.70 -9.69
CA ALA A 7 6.07 -2.58 -11.09
C ALA A 7 4.63 -2.09 -11.27
N SER A 8 3.79 -2.19 -10.24
CA SER A 8 2.43 -1.68 -10.23
C SER A 8 2.33 -0.17 -10.52
N PHE A 9 3.38 0.60 -10.21
CA PHE A 9 3.47 2.03 -10.50
C PHE A 9 3.91 2.38 -11.92
N GLN A 10 4.34 1.40 -12.73
CA GLN A 10 4.98 1.67 -14.03
C GLN A 10 4.08 2.49 -14.96
N PHE A 11 2.78 2.17 -15.04
CA PHE A 11 1.87 2.90 -15.94
C PHE A 11 1.75 4.39 -15.60
N MET A 12 1.78 4.73 -14.31
CA MET A 12 1.77 6.11 -13.86
C MET A 12 3.13 6.77 -14.12
N VAL A 13 4.23 6.05 -13.88
CA VAL A 13 5.60 6.57 -14.12
C VAL A 13 5.80 6.86 -15.60
N ASP A 14 5.36 5.96 -16.49
CA ASP A 14 5.44 6.15 -17.95
C ASP A 14 4.59 7.33 -18.45
N ALA A 15 3.57 7.70 -17.69
CA ALA A 15 2.69 8.84 -18.01
C ALA A 15 3.23 10.19 -17.49
N MET A 16 4.27 10.21 -16.68
CA MET A 16 4.89 11.45 -16.21
C MET A 16 5.55 12.21 -17.35
N ALA A 17 5.28 13.51 -17.43
CA ALA A 17 5.86 14.39 -18.46
C ALA A 17 7.25 14.88 -18.12
N ARG A 18 7.60 14.94 -16.82
CA ARG A 18 8.89 15.43 -16.34
C ARG A 18 9.79 14.26 -15.97
N GLU A 19 11.06 14.34 -16.37
CA GLU A 19 12.07 13.38 -15.93
C GLU A 19 12.29 13.50 -14.41
N ARG A 20 12.26 12.35 -13.73
CA ARG A 20 12.44 12.25 -12.27
C ARG A 20 13.26 11.02 -11.93
N PHE A 21 14.07 11.12 -10.88
CA PHE A 21 14.67 9.95 -10.26
C PHE A 21 13.63 9.31 -9.32
N ILE A 22 13.19 8.09 -9.64
CA ILE A 22 12.13 7.38 -8.92
C ILE A 22 12.68 6.09 -8.36
N ILE A 23 12.41 5.84 -7.09
CA ILE A 23 12.70 4.58 -6.41
C ILE A 23 11.38 3.97 -5.98
N ALA A 24 11.07 2.78 -6.47
CA ALA A 24 9.89 2.01 -6.09
C ALA A 24 10.32 0.64 -5.55
N PRO A 25 10.40 0.46 -4.24
CA PRO A 25 10.79 -0.82 -3.64
C PRO A 25 9.61 -1.80 -3.60
N ASP A 26 9.90 -3.09 -3.70
CA ASP A 26 9.02 -4.12 -3.17
C ASP A 26 9.19 -4.17 -1.64
N TRP A 27 8.10 -4.13 -0.91
CA TRP A 27 8.15 -4.31 0.55
C TRP A 27 8.65 -5.70 0.93
N ARG A 28 9.21 -5.85 2.16
CA ARG A 28 9.62 -7.18 2.68
C ARG A 28 8.53 -8.22 2.47
N GLY A 29 8.89 -9.38 1.93
CA GLY A 29 7.97 -10.48 1.65
C GLY A 29 7.01 -10.27 0.48
N PHE A 30 7.22 -9.23 -0.35
CA PHE A 30 6.52 -9.00 -1.61
C PHE A 30 7.52 -8.93 -2.77
N GLY A 31 7.05 -9.22 -3.98
CA GLY A 31 7.84 -9.10 -5.19
C GLY A 31 9.16 -9.88 -5.08
N LEU A 32 10.26 -9.20 -5.35
CA LEU A 32 11.61 -9.76 -5.30
C LEU A 32 12.32 -9.56 -3.95
N THR A 33 11.67 -8.93 -2.97
CA THR A 33 12.24 -8.67 -1.65
C THR A 33 11.88 -9.78 -0.67
N ALA A 34 12.90 -10.51 -0.20
CA ALA A 34 12.71 -11.55 0.81
C ALA A 34 12.35 -10.96 2.18
N SER A 35 11.61 -11.73 2.99
CA SER A 35 11.26 -11.34 4.37
C SER A 35 12.33 -11.68 5.41
N GLY A 36 13.36 -12.43 5.02
CA GLY A 36 14.31 -12.99 5.96
C GLY A 36 13.75 -14.12 6.85
N GLY A 37 12.64 -14.74 6.44
CA GLY A 37 11.99 -15.83 7.18
C GLY A 37 11.03 -15.34 8.28
N ALA A 38 10.49 -14.12 8.15
CA ALA A 38 9.48 -13.60 9.06
C ALA A 38 8.23 -14.48 9.05
N ASP A 39 7.68 -14.77 10.23
CA ASP A 39 6.45 -15.53 10.41
C ASP A 39 5.20 -14.65 10.62
N CYS A 40 5.39 -13.33 10.68
CA CYS A 40 4.35 -12.31 10.68
C CYS A 40 4.92 -10.99 10.17
N PHE A 41 4.03 -10.09 9.78
CA PHE A 41 4.40 -8.76 9.29
C PHE A 41 3.66 -7.70 10.10
N TRP A 42 4.40 -6.70 10.57
CA TRP A 42 3.88 -5.64 11.41
C TRP A 42 4.21 -4.28 10.78
N TRP A 43 3.29 -3.33 10.86
CA TRP A 43 3.46 -2.03 10.21
C TRP A 43 4.73 -1.25 10.63
N PRO A 44 5.25 -1.31 11.88
CA PRO A 44 6.51 -0.67 12.22
C PRO A 44 7.73 -1.23 11.49
N ASP A 45 7.68 -2.49 11.04
CA ASP A 45 8.76 -3.05 10.23
C ASP A 45 8.90 -2.32 8.90
N TYR A 46 7.78 -1.92 8.29
CA TYR A 46 7.79 -1.14 7.06
C TYR A 46 8.32 0.28 7.26
N LEU A 47 8.11 0.89 8.43
CA LEU A 47 8.72 2.18 8.77
C LEU A 47 10.25 2.05 8.87
N ALA A 48 10.73 1.00 9.52
CA ALA A 48 12.16 0.73 9.64
C ALA A 48 12.81 0.45 8.27
N ASP A 49 12.12 -0.30 7.40
CA ASP A 49 12.57 -0.55 6.02
C ASP A 49 12.65 0.74 5.22
N LEU A 50 11.63 1.58 5.31
CA LEU A 50 11.60 2.86 4.59
C LEU A 50 12.71 3.79 5.08
N ASP A 51 12.94 3.88 6.39
CA ASP A 51 14.03 4.68 6.98
C ASP A 51 15.39 4.21 6.44
N ALA A 52 15.65 2.89 6.46
CA ALA A 52 16.90 2.32 5.95
C ALA A 52 17.08 2.50 4.42
N LEU A 53 16.01 2.37 3.65
CA LEU A 53 16.02 2.63 2.20
C LEU A 53 16.38 4.08 1.90
N LEU A 54 15.79 5.03 2.62
CA LEU A 54 16.07 6.44 2.44
C LEU A 54 17.51 6.79 2.84
N ASP A 55 18.01 6.23 3.93
CA ASP A 55 19.42 6.41 4.33
C ASP A 55 20.37 5.88 3.26
N HIS A 56 20.04 4.75 2.64
CA HIS A 56 20.87 4.15 1.61
C HIS A 56 20.90 4.94 0.29
N TYR A 57 19.70 5.38 -0.18
CA TYR A 57 19.58 5.95 -1.53
C TYR A 57 19.69 7.47 -1.59
N VAL A 58 19.30 8.17 -0.53
CA VAL A 58 19.20 9.63 -0.55
C VAL A 58 19.88 10.33 0.63
N ALA A 59 20.45 9.56 1.55
CA ALA A 59 21.13 10.07 2.76
C ALA A 59 20.25 11.11 3.49
N ASP A 60 20.74 12.32 3.70
CA ASP A 60 20.05 13.40 4.43
C ASP A 60 19.12 14.25 3.55
N GLN A 61 18.91 13.87 2.28
CA GLN A 61 18.07 14.67 1.39
C GLN A 61 16.59 14.46 1.71
N THR A 62 15.79 15.51 1.48
CA THR A 62 14.34 15.43 1.51
C THR A 62 13.80 14.84 0.22
N ILE A 63 12.71 14.09 0.33
CA ILE A 63 12.06 13.41 -0.79
C ILE A 63 10.59 13.80 -0.94
N ASP A 64 10.06 13.54 -2.13
CA ASP A 64 8.62 13.45 -2.37
C ASP A 64 8.22 11.98 -2.18
N LEU A 65 7.33 11.71 -1.25
CA LEU A 65 6.93 10.36 -0.88
C LEU A 65 5.53 10.06 -1.39
N VAL A 66 5.40 9.02 -2.22
CA VAL A 66 4.12 8.54 -2.74
C VAL A 66 3.84 7.15 -2.18
N GLY A 67 2.66 6.95 -1.62
CA GLY A 67 2.23 5.64 -1.15
C GLY A 67 0.81 5.30 -1.60
N HIS A 68 0.58 4.04 -1.98
CA HIS A 68 -0.74 3.52 -2.36
C HIS A 68 -1.24 2.53 -1.32
N SER A 69 -2.51 2.63 -0.92
CA SER A 69 -3.18 1.67 -0.04
C SER A 69 -2.40 1.46 1.28
N MET A 70 -1.93 0.24 1.57
CA MET A 70 -1.03 -0.03 2.69
C MET A 70 0.21 0.88 2.66
N GLY A 71 0.82 1.08 1.49
CA GLY A 71 1.96 1.98 1.32
C GLY A 71 1.60 3.44 1.62
N GLY A 72 0.37 3.87 1.32
CA GLY A 72 -0.15 5.18 1.71
C GLY A 72 -0.23 5.35 3.23
N ASN A 73 -0.70 4.30 3.94
CA ASN A 73 -0.73 4.30 5.40
C ASN A 73 0.68 4.36 6.01
N VAL A 74 1.62 3.59 5.46
CA VAL A 74 3.04 3.62 5.89
C VAL A 74 3.66 4.99 5.62
N ALA A 75 3.41 5.59 4.44
CA ALA A 75 3.91 6.91 4.07
C ALA A 75 3.41 8.00 5.01
N MET A 76 2.11 7.98 5.37
CA MET A 76 1.52 8.92 6.34
C MET A 76 2.18 8.79 7.72
N LEU A 77 2.37 7.56 8.20
CA LEU A 77 3.03 7.33 9.49
C LEU A 77 4.50 7.77 9.44
N TYR A 78 5.21 7.43 8.37
CA TYR A 78 6.61 7.82 8.22
C TYR A 78 6.78 9.35 8.19
N ALA A 79 5.94 10.05 7.44
CA ALA A 79 5.96 11.51 7.37
C ALA A 79 5.72 12.19 8.73
N GLY A 80 4.93 11.57 9.61
CA GLY A 80 4.74 12.06 10.98
C GLY A 80 5.90 11.72 11.92
N VAL A 81 6.59 10.59 11.71
CA VAL A 81 7.73 10.16 12.54
C VAL A 81 9.04 10.86 12.10
N ARG A 82 9.20 11.11 10.81
CA ARG A 82 10.38 11.75 10.20
C ARG A 82 10.00 12.97 9.35
N PRO A 83 9.31 13.98 9.90
CA PRO A 83 8.76 15.08 9.08
C PRO A 83 9.84 15.84 8.31
N ALA A 84 11.05 15.95 8.84
CA ALA A 84 12.18 16.63 8.18
C ALA A 84 12.70 15.91 6.92
N ARG A 85 12.32 14.63 6.70
CA ARG A 85 12.75 13.86 5.54
C ARG A 85 11.79 14.04 4.34
N ILE A 86 10.61 14.60 4.56
CA ILE A 86 9.52 14.64 3.56
C ILE A 86 9.34 16.06 3.06
N ARG A 87 9.51 16.27 1.75
CA ARG A 87 9.25 17.54 1.06
C ARG A 87 7.75 17.64 0.67
N HIS A 88 7.20 16.61 0.06
CA HIS A 88 5.78 16.45 -0.23
C HIS A 88 5.34 15.02 0.06
N LEU A 89 4.12 14.88 0.54
CA LEU A 89 3.50 13.58 0.81
C LEU A 89 2.29 13.37 -0.09
N ILE A 90 2.22 12.23 -0.76
CA ILE A 90 1.09 11.87 -1.62
C ILE A 90 0.56 10.51 -1.17
N ASN A 91 -0.68 10.51 -0.71
CA ASN A 91 -1.39 9.32 -0.27
C ASN A 91 -2.47 8.94 -1.30
N LEU A 92 -2.31 7.78 -1.93
CA LEU A 92 -3.22 7.23 -2.91
C LEU A 92 -4.05 6.12 -2.24
N GLU A 93 -5.31 6.40 -1.89
CA GLU A 93 -6.24 5.41 -1.33
C GLU A 93 -5.77 4.72 -0.02
N GLY A 94 -4.92 5.35 0.75
CA GLY A 94 -4.47 4.86 2.07
C GLY A 94 -5.37 5.40 3.18
N PHE A 95 -6.41 4.66 3.55
CA PHE A 95 -7.47 5.12 4.45
C PHE A 95 -7.25 4.78 5.93
N GLY A 96 -6.19 4.04 6.25
CA GLY A 96 -6.03 3.46 7.59
C GLY A 96 -6.92 2.23 7.81
N MET A 97 -7.22 1.97 9.05
CA MET A 97 -8.01 0.80 9.48
C MET A 97 -9.12 1.23 10.45
N PRO A 98 -10.16 0.41 10.64
CA PRO A 98 -11.18 0.64 11.66
C PRO A 98 -10.58 0.80 13.05
N ALA A 99 -11.21 1.65 13.86
CA ALA A 99 -10.86 1.79 15.26
C ALA A 99 -11.09 0.48 16.02
N THR A 100 -10.19 0.15 16.94
CA THR A 100 -10.33 -1.00 17.83
C THR A 100 -10.48 -0.58 19.27
N ARG A 101 -10.95 -1.49 20.11
CA ARG A 101 -11.14 -1.28 21.54
C ARG A 101 -10.25 -2.25 22.33
N PRO A 102 -9.70 -1.85 23.49
CA PRO A 102 -8.85 -2.73 24.32
C PRO A 102 -9.50 -4.08 24.64
N SER A 103 -10.83 -4.12 24.79
CA SER A 103 -11.58 -5.36 25.04
C SER A 103 -11.47 -6.41 23.92
N GLN A 104 -11.03 -6.03 22.71
CA GLN A 104 -10.83 -6.95 21.59
C GLN A 104 -9.45 -7.64 21.65
N ALA A 105 -8.54 -7.18 22.50
CA ALA A 105 -7.16 -7.71 22.55
C ALA A 105 -7.09 -9.21 22.87
N PRO A 106 -7.83 -9.79 23.84
CA PRO A 106 -7.78 -11.22 24.08
C PRO A 106 -8.16 -12.06 22.86
N GLY A 107 -9.28 -11.71 22.20
CA GLY A 107 -9.73 -12.41 20.98
C GLY A 107 -8.76 -12.22 19.81
N ARG A 108 -8.16 -11.04 19.65
CA ARG A 108 -7.13 -10.78 18.63
C ARG A 108 -5.90 -11.65 18.83
N LEU A 109 -5.40 -11.76 20.07
CA LEU A 109 -4.23 -12.57 20.38
C LEU A 109 -4.51 -14.06 20.20
N THR A 110 -5.69 -14.54 20.60
CA THR A 110 -6.10 -15.93 20.34
C THR A 110 -6.10 -16.22 18.83
N HIS A 111 -6.76 -15.36 18.04
CA HIS A 111 -6.82 -15.52 16.58
C HIS A 111 -5.42 -15.51 15.94
N TRP A 112 -4.55 -14.60 16.36
CA TRP A 112 -3.16 -14.54 15.89
C TRP A 112 -2.38 -15.83 16.21
N LEU A 113 -2.50 -16.37 17.43
CA LEU A 113 -1.86 -17.63 17.84
C LEU A 113 -2.35 -18.80 16.99
N ASP A 114 -3.66 -18.88 16.73
CA ASP A 114 -4.26 -19.94 15.93
C ASP A 114 -3.78 -19.89 14.47
N GLU A 115 -3.71 -18.69 13.87
CA GLU A 115 -3.20 -18.53 12.51
C GLU A 115 -1.69 -18.82 12.42
N LEU A 116 -0.92 -18.38 13.39
CA LEU A 116 0.50 -18.67 13.46
C LEU A 116 0.77 -20.18 13.57
N GLN A 117 -0.01 -20.89 14.39
CA GLN A 117 0.08 -22.34 14.50
C GLN A 117 -0.26 -23.02 13.16
N LYS A 118 -1.35 -22.59 12.48
CA LYS A 118 -1.71 -23.11 11.15
C LYS A 118 -0.60 -22.88 10.14
N SER A 119 0.03 -21.71 10.16
CA SER A 119 1.14 -21.38 9.29
C SER A 119 2.35 -22.28 9.52
N ARG A 120 2.73 -22.48 10.77
CA ARG A 120 3.85 -23.38 11.16
C ARG A 120 3.60 -24.83 10.77
N LEU A 121 2.36 -25.27 10.72
CA LEU A 121 1.94 -26.58 10.21
C LEU A 121 1.86 -26.65 8.67
N GLY A 122 2.21 -25.56 7.96
CA GLY A 122 2.21 -25.49 6.51
C GLY A 122 0.80 -25.41 5.89
N ALA A 123 -0.22 -25.08 6.69
CA ALA A 123 -1.60 -24.95 6.21
C ALA A 123 -1.87 -23.61 5.52
N THR A 124 -1.06 -22.57 5.82
CA THR A 124 -1.17 -21.27 5.16
C THR A 124 -0.33 -21.25 3.90
N ARG A 125 -0.98 -21.25 2.73
CA ARG A 125 -0.31 -21.27 1.43
C ARG A 125 -0.91 -20.25 0.48
N LEU A 126 -0.11 -19.78 -0.48
CA LEU A 126 -0.59 -19.07 -1.65
C LEU A 126 -1.11 -20.09 -2.66
N LYS A 127 -2.23 -19.75 -3.31
CA LYS A 127 -2.82 -20.63 -4.33
C LYS A 127 -1.93 -20.60 -5.59
N PRO A 128 -1.53 -21.75 -6.15
CA PRO A 128 -0.85 -21.78 -7.45
C PRO A 128 -1.85 -21.52 -8.59
N TYR A 129 -1.31 -21.06 -9.71
CA TYR A 129 -2.03 -20.80 -10.96
C TYR A 129 -1.43 -21.67 -12.08
N PRO A 130 -2.23 -22.18 -13.03
CA PRO A 130 -1.76 -23.07 -14.09
C PRO A 130 -0.97 -22.33 -15.20
N SER A 131 -1.08 -21.02 -15.28
CA SER A 131 -0.42 -20.20 -16.29
C SER A 131 -0.32 -18.75 -15.89
N LEU A 132 0.50 -17.99 -16.61
CA LEU A 132 0.58 -16.53 -16.49
C LEU A 132 -0.77 -15.86 -16.83
N ASP A 133 -1.47 -16.40 -17.82
CA ASP A 133 -2.82 -15.96 -18.18
C ASP A 133 -3.80 -16.08 -17.00
N ALA A 134 -3.74 -17.17 -16.25
CA ALA A 134 -4.58 -17.34 -15.05
C ALA A 134 -4.23 -16.35 -13.93
N VAL A 135 -2.96 -15.93 -13.84
CA VAL A 135 -2.56 -14.82 -12.95
C VAL A 135 -3.16 -13.50 -13.45
N ALA A 136 -3.06 -13.22 -14.75
CA ALA A 136 -3.65 -12.02 -15.34
C ALA A 136 -5.18 -11.99 -15.17
N ASP A 137 -5.88 -13.13 -15.30
CA ASP A 137 -7.32 -13.24 -15.01
C ASP A 137 -7.63 -12.90 -13.54
N ARG A 138 -6.74 -13.29 -12.62
CA ARG A 138 -6.88 -12.91 -11.21
C ARG A 138 -6.74 -11.41 -11.01
N LEU A 139 -5.80 -10.75 -11.69
CA LEU A 139 -5.61 -9.31 -11.64
C LEU A 139 -6.83 -8.57 -12.21
N THR A 140 -7.35 -8.99 -13.37
CA THR A 140 -8.55 -8.42 -13.99
C THR A 140 -9.81 -8.63 -13.13
N LYS A 141 -9.92 -9.79 -12.45
CA LYS A 141 -11.01 -10.04 -11.52
C LYS A 141 -10.99 -9.09 -10.33
N ASN A 142 -9.79 -8.74 -9.84
CA ASN A 142 -9.63 -7.81 -8.72
C ASN A 142 -9.83 -6.35 -9.15
N ASN A 143 -9.41 -6.03 -10.36
CA ASN A 143 -9.63 -4.72 -10.99
C ASN A 143 -10.24 -4.90 -12.39
N PRO A 144 -11.58 -4.86 -12.53
CA PRO A 144 -12.23 -5.01 -13.83
C PRO A 144 -11.95 -3.90 -14.86
N ARG A 145 -11.32 -2.80 -14.43
CA ARG A 145 -10.88 -1.70 -15.32
C ARG A 145 -9.52 -1.98 -15.97
N LEU A 146 -8.77 -2.95 -15.46
CA LEU A 146 -7.46 -3.31 -15.97
C LEU A 146 -7.60 -3.99 -17.33
N THR A 147 -6.98 -3.41 -18.37
CA THR A 147 -6.96 -4.03 -19.70
C THR A 147 -6.18 -5.33 -19.71
N ARG A 148 -6.49 -6.22 -20.65
CA ARG A 148 -5.81 -7.53 -20.76
C ARG A 148 -4.30 -7.39 -20.90
N ASP A 149 -3.85 -6.46 -21.74
CA ASP A 149 -2.41 -6.24 -21.98
C ASP A 149 -1.68 -5.77 -20.71
N LYS A 150 -2.26 -4.81 -20.00
CA LYS A 150 -1.73 -4.39 -18.71
C LYS A 150 -1.73 -5.53 -17.67
N ALA A 151 -2.79 -6.33 -17.65
CA ALA A 151 -2.90 -7.47 -16.73
C ALA A 151 -1.83 -8.54 -17.00
N LEU A 152 -1.56 -8.86 -18.27
CA LEU A 152 -0.49 -9.78 -18.65
C LEU A 152 0.90 -9.24 -18.31
N TRP A 153 1.13 -7.96 -18.59
CA TRP A 153 2.39 -7.31 -18.24
C TRP A 153 2.63 -7.34 -16.72
N LEU A 154 1.64 -6.93 -15.93
CA LEU A 154 1.72 -6.99 -14.46
C LEU A 154 1.90 -8.41 -13.96
N ALA A 155 1.20 -9.39 -14.52
CA ALA A 155 1.32 -10.78 -14.12
C ALA A 155 2.76 -11.30 -14.23
N GLY A 156 3.50 -10.87 -15.25
CA GLY A 156 4.92 -11.20 -15.44
C GLY A 156 5.85 -10.62 -14.37
N HIS A 157 5.42 -9.56 -13.67
CA HIS A 157 6.15 -8.97 -12.53
C HIS A 157 5.59 -9.43 -11.17
N TRP A 158 4.37 -9.96 -11.16
CA TRP A 158 3.62 -10.30 -9.95
C TRP A 158 3.70 -11.78 -9.57
N ALA A 159 4.14 -12.62 -10.50
CA ALA A 159 4.22 -14.06 -10.32
C ALA A 159 5.48 -14.66 -10.94
N VAL A 160 5.83 -15.85 -10.48
CA VAL A 160 6.94 -16.65 -10.97
C VAL A 160 6.49 -18.07 -11.23
N GLU A 161 7.01 -18.67 -12.30
CA GLU A 161 6.84 -20.08 -12.59
C GLU A 161 7.91 -20.90 -11.84
N HIS A 162 7.48 -21.69 -10.87
CA HIS A 162 8.39 -22.59 -10.14
C HIS A 162 8.64 -23.90 -10.86
N ARG A 163 7.62 -24.38 -11.59
CA ARG A 163 7.65 -25.57 -12.43
C ARG A 163 6.71 -25.35 -13.61
N PRO A 164 6.90 -26.05 -14.73
CA PRO A 164 5.99 -25.92 -15.87
C PRO A 164 4.51 -26.06 -15.46
N GLY A 165 3.73 -25.04 -15.68
CA GLY A 165 2.31 -24.97 -15.31
C GLY A 165 2.01 -24.74 -13.82
N GLU A 166 2.99 -24.32 -13.03
CA GLU A 166 2.81 -23.97 -11.61
C GLU A 166 3.35 -22.58 -11.32
N TRP A 167 2.48 -21.58 -11.44
CA TRP A 167 2.76 -20.17 -11.18
C TRP A 167 2.29 -19.79 -9.79
N THR A 168 3.09 -19.03 -9.04
CA THR A 168 2.68 -18.44 -7.76
C THR A 168 2.96 -16.96 -7.75
N ILE A 169 2.11 -16.20 -7.07
CA ILE A 169 2.35 -14.77 -6.86
C ILE A 169 3.58 -14.58 -5.96
N LEU A 170 4.33 -13.53 -6.24
CA LEU A 170 5.49 -13.11 -5.48
C LEU A 170 5.05 -12.44 -4.17
N GLY A 171 4.81 -13.25 -3.17
CA GLY A 171 4.41 -12.81 -1.83
C GLY A 171 4.50 -13.98 -0.86
N GLU A 172 4.69 -13.67 0.40
CA GLU A 172 4.79 -14.70 1.43
C GLU A 172 3.45 -14.99 2.09
N PRO A 173 3.13 -16.28 2.33
CA PRO A 173 1.88 -16.66 3.00
C PRO A 173 1.67 -16.00 4.36
N ALA A 174 2.74 -15.67 5.08
CA ALA A 174 2.72 -15.02 6.38
C ALA A 174 2.01 -13.64 6.37
N HIS A 175 1.91 -12.97 5.20
CA HIS A 175 1.12 -11.75 5.05
C HIS A 175 -0.39 -11.94 5.31
N LYS A 176 -0.87 -13.17 5.33
CA LYS A 176 -2.27 -13.49 5.65
C LYS A 176 -2.54 -13.66 7.13
N ILE A 177 -1.49 -13.73 7.96
CA ILE A 177 -1.61 -13.85 9.41
C ILE A 177 -2.06 -12.50 9.97
N VAL A 178 -3.11 -12.51 10.76
CA VAL A 178 -3.61 -11.28 11.39
C VAL A 178 -2.53 -10.67 12.30
N ASN A 179 -2.45 -9.35 12.34
CA ASN A 179 -1.53 -8.68 13.24
C ASN A 179 -1.94 -8.91 14.72
N ALA A 180 -0.97 -9.23 15.56
CA ALA A 180 -1.20 -9.47 16.99
C ALA A 180 -1.69 -8.23 17.73
N GLN A 181 -1.27 -7.04 17.28
CA GLN A 181 -1.66 -5.78 17.89
C GLN A 181 -2.93 -5.21 17.30
N LEU A 182 -3.68 -4.57 18.16
CA LEU A 182 -4.85 -3.78 17.78
C LEU A 182 -4.40 -2.48 17.09
N TYR A 183 -5.22 -1.99 16.15
CA TYR A 183 -4.99 -0.71 15.51
C TYR A 183 -5.50 0.43 16.40
N ASN A 184 -4.58 1.18 16.97
CA ASN A 184 -4.88 2.30 17.85
C ASN A 184 -4.97 3.60 17.04
N VAL A 185 -6.18 4.09 16.82
CA VAL A 185 -6.43 5.31 16.05
C VAL A 185 -5.83 6.54 16.73
N ASP A 186 -5.87 6.63 18.07
CA ASP A 186 -5.34 7.80 18.79
C ASP A 186 -3.82 7.92 18.63
N GLU A 187 -3.09 6.81 18.64
CA GLU A 187 -1.66 6.78 18.34
C GLU A 187 -1.37 7.23 16.90
N VAL A 188 -2.13 6.70 15.94
CA VAL A 188 -2.00 7.08 14.53
C VAL A 188 -2.26 8.57 14.33
N LEU A 189 -3.32 9.10 14.94
CA LEU A 189 -3.64 10.53 14.84
C LEU A 189 -2.58 11.40 15.53
N ALA A 190 -1.98 10.93 16.64
CA ALA A 190 -0.88 11.64 17.28
C ALA A 190 0.33 11.75 16.35
N VAL A 191 0.64 10.69 15.60
CA VAL A 191 1.69 10.69 14.57
C VAL A 191 1.31 11.62 13.41
N HIS A 192 0.10 11.51 12.87
CA HIS A 192 -0.34 12.35 11.73
C HIS A 192 -0.33 13.84 12.04
N ARG A 193 -0.55 14.26 13.30
CA ARG A 193 -0.42 15.69 13.72
C ARG A 193 0.99 16.24 13.55
N GLN A 194 2.00 15.40 13.46
CA GLN A 194 3.40 15.80 13.26
C GLN A 194 3.76 15.99 11.77
N ILE A 195 2.88 15.62 10.84
CA ILE A 195 3.11 15.80 9.41
C ILE A 195 3.19 17.30 9.12
N SER A 196 4.35 17.77 8.69
CA SER A 196 4.60 19.17 8.32
C SER A 196 4.68 19.39 6.81
N ALA A 197 4.84 18.32 6.03
CA ALA A 197 4.91 18.40 4.59
C ALA A 197 3.53 18.72 3.96
N PRO A 198 3.48 19.51 2.88
CA PRO A 198 2.29 19.58 2.02
C PRO A 198 1.87 18.16 1.64
N THR A 199 0.59 17.85 1.85
CA THR A 199 0.06 16.51 1.71
C THR A 199 -1.10 16.49 0.72
N LEU A 200 -1.04 15.60 -0.26
CA LEU A 200 -2.11 15.33 -1.21
C LEU A 200 -2.72 13.96 -0.90
N MET A 201 -4.01 13.93 -0.59
CA MET A 201 -4.81 12.71 -0.52
C MET A 201 -5.60 12.55 -1.81
N VAL A 202 -5.37 11.47 -2.55
CA VAL A 202 -6.12 11.15 -3.78
C VAL A 202 -7.04 9.97 -3.52
N GLU A 203 -8.32 10.21 -3.74
CA GLU A 203 -9.39 9.24 -3.55
C GLU A 203 -10.00 8.85 -4.90
N ALA A 204 -10.35 7.59 -5.07
CA ALA A 204 -11.04 7.12 -6.26
C ALA A 204 -12.53 7.49 -6.22
N SER A 205 -13.12 7.85 -7.38
CA SER A 205 -14.55 8.12 -7.48
C SER A 205 -15.42 6.89 -7.17
N HIS A 206 -14.88 5.68 -7.39
CA HIS A 206 -15.53 4.41 -7.04
C HIS A 206 -14.85 3.83 -5.81
N ASN A 207 -15.02 4.52 -4.69
CA ASN A 207 -14.45 4.12 -3.41
C ASN A 207 -15.25 3.00 -2.77
N GLU A 208 -14.58 1.97 -2.27
CA GLU A 208 -15.20 0.80 -1.63
C GLU A 208 -14.83 0.65 -0.14
N ILE A 209 -14.31 1.69 0.51
CA ILE A 209 -13.82 1.62 1.90
C ILE A 209 -14.89 1.08 2.87
N ALA A 210 -16.12 1.58 2.79
CA ALA A 210 -17.20 1.14 3.65
C ALA A 210 -17.52 -0.36 3.44
N LYS A 211 -17.51 -0.82 2.19
CA LYS A 211 -17.72 -2.22 1.83
C LYS A 211 -16.60 -3.13 2.37
N TRP A 212 -15.33 -2.72 2.24
CA TRP A 212 -14.20 -3.51 2.74
C TRP A 212 -14.23 -3.68 4.25
N TRP A 213 -14.61 -2.63 4.94
CA TRP A 213 -14.64 -2.62 6.40
C TRP A 213 -16.04 -2.84 7.01
N GLN A 214 -17.03 -3.25 6.19
CA GLN A 214 -18.40 -3.54 6.65
C GLN A 214 -18.96 -2.38 7.50
N ASP A 215 -18.80 -1.16 6.99
CA ASP A 215 -19.18 0.11 7.60
C ASP A 215 -18.48 0.44 8.94
N GLN A 216 -17.46 -0.34 9.35
CA GLN A 216 -16.65 -0.04 10.53
C GLN A 216 -15.66 1.12 10.30
N LEU A 217 -15.42 1.48 9.05
CA LEU A 217 -14.69 2.68 8.62
C LEU A 217 -15.36 3.20 7.35
N THR A 218 -15.80 4.45 7.40
CA THR A 218 -16.42 5.13 6.26
C THR A 218 -15.51 6.23 5.73
N LEU A 219 -15.78 6.71 4.51
CA LEU A 219 -15.07 7.85 3.94
C LEU A 219 -15.25 9.12 4.80
N THR A 220 -16.44 9.32 5.36
CA THR A 220 -16.72 10.44 6.27
C THR A 220 -15.82 10.37 7.51
N GLU A 221 -15.71 9.22 8.15
CA GLU A 221 -14.82 9.05 9.30
C GLU A 221 -13.34 9.24 8.91
N HIS A 222 -12.93 8.72 7.75
CA HIS A 222 -11.59 8.95 7.23
C HIS A 222 -11.30 10.45 7.08
N HIS A 223 -12.23 11.22 6.49
CA HIS A 223 -12.09 12.67 6.35
C HIS A 223 -11.99 13.40 7.70
N GLU A 224 -12.75 12.95 8.73
CA GLU A 224 -12.60 13.49 10.07
C GLU A 224 -11.21 13.23 10.65
N ARG A 225 -10.68 12.02 10.47
CA ARG A 225 -9.33 11.66 10.91
C ARG A 225 -8.25 12.50 10.21
N LEU A 226 -8.41 12.81 8.93
CA LEU A 226 -7.46 13.61 8.17
C LEU A 226 -7.39 15.08 8.60
N LYS A 227 -8.36 15.61 9.31
CA LYS A 227 -8.36 17.01 9.80
C LYS A 227 -7.16 17.36 10.69
N VAL A 228 -6.46 16.37 11.24
CA VAL A 228 -5.25 16.60 12.04
C VAL A 228 -4.02 16.95 11.19
N VAL A 229 -4.07 16.74 9.88
CA VAL A 229 -3.00 17.09 8.93
C VAL A 229 -3.21 18.53 8.45
N THR A 230 -2.30 19.42 8.79
CA THR A 230 -2.51 20.88 8.63
C THR A 230 -2.43 21.38 7.20
N GLN A 231 -1.58 20.78 6.37
CA GLN A 231 -1.35 21.15 4.96
C GLN A 231 -1.88 20.07 4.03
N LEU A 232 -3.20 19.81 4.12
CA LEU A 232 -3.85 18.73 3.37
C LEU A 232 -4.69 19.27 2.21
N GLU A 233 -4.40 18.79 1.02
CA GLU A 233 -5.27 18.86 -0.16
C GLU A 233 -5.91 17.49 -0.39
N ARG A 234 -7.21 17.47 -0.73
CA ARG A 234 -7.93 16.23 -1.10
C ARG A 234 -8.51 16.36 -2.48
N VAL A 235 -8.27 15.35 -3.30
CA VAL A 235 -8.77 15.28 -4.68
C VAL A 235 -9.43 13.93 -4.92
N THR A 236 -10.63 13.95 -5.50
CA THR A 236 -11.28 12.75 -6.01
C THR A 236 -10.97 12.58 -7.48
N LEU A 237 -10.27 11.52 -7.85
CA LEU A 237 -9.95 11.20 -9.23
C LEU A 237 -11.16 10.49 -9.87
N PRO A 238 -11.68 11.01 -11.02
CA PRO A 238 -12.84 10.41 -11.67
C PRO A 238 -12.50 9.07 -12.35
N ASP A 239 -13.53 8.27 -12.60
CA ASP A 239 -13.50 7.04 -13.39
C ASP A 239 -12.43 6.01 -12.98
N CYS A 240 -12.12 5.93 -11.70
CA CYS A 240 -11.19 4.94 -11.16
C CYS A 240 -11.71 4.28 -9.87
N GLY A 241 -11.17 3.11 -9.58
CA GLY A 241 -11.31 2.39 -8.32
C GLY A 241 -10.03 2.43 -7.52
N HIS A 242 -9.90 1.51 -6.55
CA HIS A 242 -8.76 1.44 -5.64
C HIS A 242 -7.39 1.44 -6.31
N MET A 243 -7.29 0.86 -7.51
CA MET A 243 -6.05 0.82 -8.30
C MET A 243 -5.95 2.02 -9.25
N LEU A 244 -6.15 3.23 -8.74
CA LEU A 244 -6.23 4.46 -9.52
C LEU A 244 -5.00 4.72 -10.42
N HIS A 245 -3.81 4.26 -10.02
CA HIS A 245 -2.57 4.32 -10.81
C HIS A 245 -2.55 3.33 -12.00
N HIS A 246 -3.44 2.33 -12.01
CA HIS A 246 -3.69 1.46 -13.18
C HIS A 246 -4.80 2.01 -14.06
N ASP A 247 -5.86 2.55 -13.42
CA ASP A 247 -7.09 2.94 -14.09
C ASP A 247 -6.95 4.28 -14.83
N GLN A 248 -6.33 5.26 -14.17
CA GLN A 248 -6.17 6.63 -14.67
C GLN A 248 -4.72 7.11 -14.54
N PRO A 249 -3.74 6.40 -15.13
CA PRO A 249 -2.32 6.71 -14.93
C PRO A 249 -1.95 8.12 -15.41
N GLN A 250 -2.50 8.59 -16.53
CA GLN A 250 -2.22 9.91 -17.10
C GLN A 250 -2.75 11.03 -16.20
N ALA A 251 -4.03 10.96 -15.83
CA ALA A 251 -4.64 11.96 -14.96
C ALA A 251 -4.00 12.00 -13.58
N LEU A 252 -3.60 10.83 -13.05
CA LEU A 252 -2.89 10.75 -11.78
C LEU A 252 -1.48 11.33 -11.87
N ALA A 253 -0.73 11.02 -12.93
CA ALA A 253 0.61 11.57 -13.17
C ALA A 253 0.56 13.10 -13.26
N GLU A 254 -0.38 13.66 -14.04
CA GLU A 254 -0.57 15.11 -14.17
C GLU A 254 -0.93 15.75 -12.82
N LEU A 255 -1.83 15.16 -12.05
CA LEU A 255 -2.21 15.65 -10.73
C LEU A 255 -0.99 15.69 -9.78
N ILE A 256 -0.20 14.62 -9.74
CA ILE A 256 1.01 14.53 -8.93
C ILE A 256 2.04 15.57 -9.39
N GLU A 257 2.28 15.71 -10.69
CA GLU A 257 3.25 16.66 -11.21
C GLU A 257 2.87 18.11 -10.94
N ASN A 258 1.57 18.43 -10.99
CA ASN A 258 1.05 19.75 -10.63
C ASN A 258 1.26 20.04 -9.13
N PHE A 259 0.98 19.06 -8.27
CA PHE A 259 1.20 19.18 -6.82
C PHE A 259 2.68 19.33 -6.46
N LEU A 260 3.58 18.68 -7.20
CA LEU A 260 5.04 18.75 -7.00
C LEU A 260 5.70 19.94 -7.71
N ALA A 261 4.93 20.77 -8.44
CA ALA A 261 5.49 21.94 -9.12
C ALA A 261 5.95 22.97 -8.07
N PRO A 262 7.10 23.65 -8.31
CA PRO A 262 7.50 24.76 -7.49
C PRO A 262 6.42 25.84 -7.46
N THR A 263 6.00 26.27 -6.28
CA THR A 263 5.14 27.43 -6.07
C THR A 263 5.89 28.73 -6.30
#